data_2d4185b41dac417b2da83de2cb22e548
#
_entry.id   2d4185b41dac417b2da83de2cb22e548
#
_cell.length_a   1.000
_cell.length_b   1.000
_cell.length_c   1.000
_cell.angle_alpha   90.00
_cell.angle_beta   90.00
_cell.angle_gamma   90.00
#
_symmetry.space_group_name_H-M   'P 1'
#
loop_
_entity.id
_entity.type
_entity.pdbx_description
1 polymer ?
#
loop_
_entity_poly.entity_id
_entity_poly.type
_entity_poly.pdbx_seq_one_letter_code
_entity_poly.pdbx_strand_id
1 'polypeptide(L)'
;MDFIPSFWIILLRCFSTVRLEIKNEVVIKDPKEQSLRKILNFGHTIGHAVESFYLESADKENLTHGEAIAIGMVCEAYLSNKLLNFPSDKLIEIKEVVLRIYNKIQLLDNNFNAIIDLLKHDKKNVNGQVNFVLLNDYEDFELDCKVSTELIVESFKFYNL
;
A
#
# COMPACT_ATOMS: atom_id res chain seq x y z
N MET A 1 -11.65 20.37 18.37
CA MET A 1 -10.34 20.04 17.78
C MET A 1 -10.46 18.56 17.44
N ASP A 2 -10.95 18.28 16.23
CA ASP A 2 -11.28 16.91 15.84
C ASP A 2 -9.96 16.14 15.65
N PHE A 3 -9.82 15.07 16.39
CA PHE A 3 -8.68 14.18 16.36
C PHE A 3 -8.68 13.47 15.00
N ILE A 4 -7.80 13.86 14.10
CA ILE A 4 -7.62 13.15 12.83
C ILE A 4 -6.91 11.83 13.18
N PRO A 5 -7.53 10.66 12.98
CA PRO A 5 -6.87 9.39 13.25
C PRO A 5 -5.54 9.28 12.51
N SER A 6 -4.55 8.65 13.13
CA SER A 6 -3.17 8.52 12.58
C SER A 6 -3.14 7.96 11.18
N PHE A 7 -4.13 7.13 10.82
CA PHE A 7 -4.30 6.59 9.47
C PHE A 7 -4.58 7.67 8.41
N TRP A 8 -5.45 8.64 8.70
CA TRP A 8 -5.70 9.79 7.83
C TRP A 8 -4.45 10.62 7.61
N ILE A 9 -3.59 10.65 8.61
CA ILE A 9 -2.27 11.27 8.51
C ILE A 9 -1.39 10.51 7.50
N ILE A 10 -1.43 9.17 7.49
CA ILE A 10 -0.71 8.34 6.51
C ILE A 10 -1.28 8.55 5.11
N LEU A 11 -2.59 8.58 4.96
CA LEU A 11 -3.29 8.83 3.69
C LEU A 11 -3.02 10.26 3.18
N LEU A 12 -3.12 11.28 4.05
CA LEU A 12 -2.81 12.68 3.75
C LEU A 12 -1.33 12.90 3.42
N ARG A 13 -0.43 11.97 3.81
CA ARG A 13 1.00 12.03 3.44
C ARG A 13 1.25 11.96 1.94
N CYS A 14 0.32 11.46 1.17
CA CYS A 14 0.37 11.57 -0.29
C CYS A 14 0.13 13.00 -0.78
N PHE A 15 -0.40 13.93 0.05
CA PHE A 15 -1.06 15.13 -0.45
C PHE A 15 -0.48 16.50 -0.08
N SER A 16 0.41 16.70 0.92
CA SER A 16 0.86 18.07 1.23
C SER A 16 2.02 18.23 2.21
N THR A 17 2.34 19.49 2.55
CA THR A 17 3.37 20.00 3.47
C THR A 17 3.37 19.38 4.87
N VAL A 18 2.25 18.92 5.38
CA VAL A 18 2.11 18.11 6.62
C VAL A 18 2.96 16.82 6.54
N ARG A 19 3.26 16.38 5.33
CA ARG A 19 4.15 15.26 5.01
C ARG A 19 5.54 15.36 5.64
N LEU A 20 6.13 16.57 5.71
CA LEU A 20 7.50 16.75 6.21
C LEU A 20 7.57 16.67 7.74
N GLU A 21 6.59 17.22 8.44
CA GLU A 21 6.58 17.25 9.91
C GLU A 21 6.38 15.85 10.49
N ILE A 22 5.38 15.10 9.99
CA ILE A 22 5.11 13.73 10.44
C ILE A 22 6.24 12.79 10.08
N LYS A 23 6.79 12.91 8.85
CA LYS A 23 7.94 12.11 8.44
C LYS A 23 9.14 12.38 9.34
N ASN A 24 9.40 13.63 9.69
CA ASN A 24 10.49 14.00 10.58
C ASN A 24 10.27 13.43 12.00
N GLU A 25 9.06 13.51 12.55
CA GLU A 25 8.78 12.91 13.86
C GLU A 25 9.00 11.39 13.87
N VAL A 26 8.54 10.68 12.83
CA VAL A 26 8.73 9.24 12.70
C VAL A 26 10.22 8.89 12.52
N VAL A 27 10.94 9.64 11.69
CA VAL A 27 12.39 9.43 11.47
C VAL A 27 13.20 9.72 12.72
N ILE A 28 12.82 10.74 13.50
CA ILE A 28 13.47 11.06 14.79
C ILE A 28 13.21 9.93 15.81
N LYS A 29 11.99 9.38 15.86
CA LYS A 29 11.62 8.31 16.79
C LYS A 29 12.21 6.95 16.40
N ASP A 30 12.41 6.69 15.11
CA ASP A 30 12.96 5.43 14.59
C ASP A 30 13.97 5.68 13.46
N PRO A 31 15.17 6.20 13.77
CA PRO A 31 16.18 6.55 12.77
C PRO A 31 16.75 5.33 12.03
N LYS A 32 16.64 4.11 12.61
CA LYS A 32 17.16 2.86 12.04
C LYS A 32 16.11 2.02 11.31
N GLU A 33 14.86 2.52 11.18
CA GLU A 33 13.76 1.80 10.50
C GLU A 33 13.52 0.38 11.05
N GLN A 34 13.53 0.25 12.36
CA GLN A 34 13.36 -1.04 13.03
C GLN A 34 11.90 -1.35 13.41
N SER A 35 11.06 -0.33 13.53
CA SER A 35 9.66 -0.48 13.95
C SER A 35 8.73 0.56 13.34
N LEU A 36 8.57 1.72 13.97
CA LEU A 36 7.59 2.75 13.62
C LEU A 36 7.76 3.27 12.18
N ARG A 37 9.00 3.40 11.71
CA ARG A 37 9.26 3.88 10.35
C ARG A 37 8.85 2.89 9.27
N LYS A 38 8.82 1.59 9.58
CA LYS A 38 8.33 0.56 8.65
C LYS A 38 6.86 0.73 8.29
N ILE A 39 6.03 1.34 9.17
CA ILE A 39 4.62 1.66 8.87
C ILE A 39 4.49 2.53 7.62
N LEU A 40 5.50 3.36 7.37
CA LEU A 40 5.53 4.21 6.18
C LEU A 40 5.58 3.41 4.87
N ASN A 41 5.84 2.12 4.95
CA ASN A 41 5.84 1.22 3.81
C ASN A 41 4.45 0.60 3.52
N PHE A 42 3.41 0.89 4.32
CA PHE A 42 2.05 0.46 3.99
C PHE A 42 1.62 0.99 2.62
N GLY A 43 1.17 0.11 1.76
CA GLY A 43 0.84 0.40 0.37
C GLY A 43 2.05 0.40 -0.59
N HIS A 44 3.28 0.45 -0.07
CA HIS A 44 4.47 0.56 -0.92
C HIS A 44 4.89 -0.77 -1.55
N THR A 45 4.62 -1.89 -0.89
CA THR A 45 5.02 -3.21 -1.42
C THR A 45 4.31 -3.49 -2.75
N ILE A 46 3.00 -3.42 -2.79
CA ILE A 46 2.22 -3.56 -4.03
C ILE A 46 2.39 -2.34 -4.92
N GLY A 47 2.38 -1.14 -4.34
CA GLY A 47 2.50 0.11 -5.08
C GLY A 47 3.73 0.19 -5.97
N HIS A 48 4.92 -0.16 -5.46
CA HIS A 48 6.15 -0.16 -6.26
C HIS A 48 6.12 -1.18 -7.39
N ALA A 49 5.52 -2.35 -7.19
CA ALA A 49 5.39 -3.33 -8.26
C ALA A 49 4.45 -2.85 -9.36
N VAL A 50 3.35 -2.20 -8.99
CA VAL A 50 2.42 -1.56 -9.95
C VAL A 50 3.11 -0.43 -10.69
N GLU A 51 3.83 0.46 -9.98
CA GLU A 51 4.59 1.55 -10.59
C GLU A 51 5.61 1.02 -11.61
N SER A 52 6.43 0.03 -11.21
CA SER A 52 7.43 -0.59 -12.08
C SER A 52 6.79 -1.22 -13.31
N PHE A 53 5.67 -1.93 -13.14
CA PHE A 53 4.94 -2.52 -14.25
C PHE A 53 4.50 -1.48 -15.29
N TYR A 54 3.97 -0.34 -14.84
CA TYR A 54 3.55 0.73 -15.76
C TYR A 54 4.72 1.46 -16.40
N LEU A 55 5.83 1.64 -15.67
CA LEU A 55 7.06 2.23 -16.21
C LEU A 55 7.72 1.36 -17.29
N GLU A 56 7.65 0.03 -17.16
CA GLU A 56 8.22 -0.92 -18.11
C GLU A 56 7.30 -1.19 -19.33
N SER A 57 6.03 -0.80 -19.24
CA SER A 57 5.02 -1.03 -20.29
C SER A 57 5.01 0.10 -21.30
N ALA A 58 5.56 -0.11 -22.48
CA ALA A 58 5.66 0.92 -23.52
C ALA A 58 4.30 1.40 -24.08
N ASP A 59 3.23 0.63 -23.88
CA ASP A 59 1.87 0.88 -24.37
C ASP A 59 0.94 1.52 -23.34
N LYS A 60 1.44 1.83 -22.14
CA LYS A 60 0.66 2.40 -21.03
C LYS A 60 1.17 3.79 -20.63
N GLU A 61 0.24 4.62 -20.17
CA GLU A 61 0.63 5.86 -19.50
C GLU A 61 1.28 5.53 -18.15
N ASN A 62 2.39 6.20 -17.86
CA ASN A 62 3.07 6.05 -16.59
C ASN A 62 2.18 6.54 -15.44
N LEU A 63 2.13 5.75 -14.37
CA LEU A 63 1.53 6.20 -13.14
C LEU A 63 2.48 7.11 -12.37
N THR A 64 1.92 8.11 -11.72
CA THR A 64 2.67 8.82 -10.68
C THR A 64 2.90 7.89 -9.49
N HIS A 65 3.99 8.11 -8.76
CA HIS A 65 4.26 7.35 -7.54
C HIS A 65 3.06 7.35 -6.57
N GLY A 66 2.39 8.51 -6.40
CA GLY A 66 1.22 8.63 -5.52
C GLY A 66 0.04 7.77 -5.94
N GLU A 67 -0.25 7.68 -7.24
CA GLU A 67 -1.30 6.81 -7.79
C GLU A 67 -1.00 5.33 -7.53
N ALA A 68 0.23 4.93 -7.80
CA ALA A 68 0.66 3.55 -7.58
C ALA A 68 0.59 3.15 -6.10
N ILE A 69 1.07 4.02 -5.19
CA ILE A 69 0.98 3.78 -3.74
C ILE A 69 -0.48 3.74 -3.28
N ALA A 70 -1.34 4.60 -3.82
CA ALA A 70 -2.78 4.59 -3.49
C ALA A 70 -3.46 3.26 -3.87
N ILE A 71 -3.13 2.69 -5.04
CA ILE A 71 -3.55 1.33 -5.43
C ILE A 71 -3.04 0.31 -4.41
N GLY A 72 -1.75 0.37 -4.08
CA GLY A 72 -1.13 -0.50 -3.08
C GLY A 72 -1.82 -0.43 -1.71
N MET A 73 -2.19 0.76 -1.25
CA MET A 73 -2.89 0.94 0.03
C MET A 73 -4.25 0.23 0.05
N VAL A 74 -5.04 0.31 -1.02
CA VAL A 74 -6.33 -0.41 -1.11
C VAL A 74 -6.10 -1.92 -1.10
N CYS A 75 -5.12 -2.40 -1.87
CA CYS A 75 -4.79 -3.82 -1.92
C CYS A 75 -4.29 -4.33 -0.56
N GLU A 76 -3.36 -3.63 0.09
CA GLU A 76 -2.81 -4.03 1.39
C GLU A 76 -3.84 -3.91 2.53
N ALA A 77 -4.81 -2.96 2.44
CA ALA A 77 -5.95 -2.93 3.35
C ALA A 77 -6.88 -4.15 3.16
N TYR A 78 -7.07 -4.62 1.93
CA TYR A 78 -7.79 -5.88 1.67
C TYR A 78 -7.06 -7.09 2.28
N LEU A 79 -5.74 -7.16 2.10
CA LEU A 79 -4.91 -8.21 2.72
C LEU A 79 -5.01 -8.17 4.24
N SER A 80 -4.99 -6.98 4.83
CA SER A 80 -5.17 -6.75 6.26
C SER A 80 -6.53 -7.28 6.76
N ASN A 81 -7.61 -7.01 6.00
CA ASN A 81 -8.94 -7.53 6.32
C ASN A 81 -8.99 -9.06 6.30
N LYS A 82 -8.32 -9.69 5.33
CA LYS A 82 -8.32 -11.16 5.19
C LYS A 82 -7.44 -11.87 6.21
N LEU A 83 -6.30 -11.29 6.57
CA LEU A 83 -5.29 -11.96 7.40
C LEU A 83 -5.36 -11.54 8.88
N LEU A 84 -5.70 -10.28 9.15
CA LEU A 84 -5.64 -9.68 10.48
C LEU A 84 -7.00 -9.21 10.99
N ASN A 85 -8.09 -9.52 10.28
CA ASN A 85 -9.46 -9.07 10.60
C ASN A 85 -9.61 -7.54 10.67
N PHE A 86 -8.82 -6.80 9.88
CA PHE A 86 -9.01 -5.35 9.74
C PHE A 86 -10.48 -5.04 9.42
N PRO A 87 -11.12 -4.06 10.09
CA PRO A 87 -12.56 -3.82 9.96
C PRO A 87 -12.98 -3.54 8.50
N SER A 88 -14.06 -4.20 8.06
CA SER A 88 -14.52 -4.11 6.67
C SER A 88 -15.07 -2.72 6.30
N ASP A 89 -15.66 -2.01 7.25
CA ASP A 89 -16.10 -0.63 7.09
C ASP A 89 -14.91 0.30 6.83
N LYS A 90 -13.81 0.14 7.55
CA LYS A 90 -12.56 0.88 7.36
C LYS A 90 -11.89 0.54 6.02
N LEU A 91 -11.93 -0.73 5.61
CA LEU A 91 -11.44 -1.14 4.28
C LEU A 91 -12.20 -0.42 3.15
N ILE A 92 -13.53 -0.37 3.24
CA ILE A 92 -14.35 0.34 2.26
C ILE A 92 -14.09 1.83 2.28
N GLU A 93 -13.96 2.42 3.48
CA GLU A 93 -13.62 3.84 3.64
C GLU A 93 -12.29 4.18 2.94
N ILE A 94 -11.23 3.38 3.14
CA ILE A 94 -9.94 3.57 2.46
C ILE A 94 -10.13 3.56 0.94
N LYS A 95 -10.83 2.56 0.41
CA LYS A 95 -11.07 2.43 -1.02
C LYS A 95 -11.83 3.63 -1.57
N GLU A 96 -12.91 4.05 -0.91
CA GLU A 96 -13.72 5.20 -1.35
C GLU A 96 -12.90 6.49 -1.36
N VAL A 97 -12.11 6.73 -0.32
CA VAL A 97 -11.25 7.92 -0.23
C VAL A 97 -10.21 7.92 -1.34
N VAL A 98 -9.53 6.79 -1.57
CA VAL A 98 -8.55 6.65 -2.65
C VAL A 98 -9.21 6.93 -4.01
N LEU A 99 -10.35 6.32 -4.31
CA LEU A 99 -11.05 6.49 -5.59
C LEU A 99 -11.67 7.89 -5.75
N ARG A 100 -11.89 8.64 -4.66
CA ARG A 100 -12.34 10.03 -4.71
C ARG A 100 -11.21 11.00 -5.08
N ILE A 101 -9.99 10.66 -4.68
CA ILE A 101 -8.81 11.53 -4.84
C ILE A 101 -8.09 11.22 -6.15
N TYR A 102 -7.97 9.94 -6.49
CA TYR A 102 -7.31 9.46 -7.69
C TYR A 102 -8.32 8.87 -8.68
N ASN A 103 -8.08 9.06 -9.96
CA ASN A 103 -8.86 8.36 -10.98
C ASN A 103 -8.68 6.85 -10.84
N LYS A 104 -9.77 6.11 -11.03
CA LYS A 104 -9.72 4.64 -11.02
C LYS A 104 -8.90 4.15 -12.21
N ILE A 105 -7.82 3.45 -11.92
CA ILE A 105 -6.95 2.81 -12.91
C ILE A 105 -7.27 1.32 -12.91
N GLN A 106 -7.71 0.81 -14.06
CA GLN A 106 -8.07 -0.59 -14.20
C GLN A 106 -6.84 -1.48 -14.28
N LEU A 107 -6.64 -2.33 -13.30
CA LEU A 107 -5.63 -3.40 -13.35
C LEU A 107 -6.22 -4.58 -14.15
N LEU A 108 -5.74 -4.81 -15.37
CA LEU A 108 -6.23 -5.90 -16.20
C LEU A 108 -5.75 -7.26 -15.68
N ASP A 109 -6.60 -8.28 -15.73
CA ASP A 109 -6.32 -9.62 -15.21
C ASP A 109 -5.06 -10.25 -15.84
N ASN A 110 -4.80 -10.00 -17.12
CA ASN A 110 -3.61 -10.46 -17.82
C ASN A 110 -2.30 -9.82 -17.33
N ASN A 111 -2.37 -8.72 -16.57
CA ASN A 111 -1.22 -8.02 -16.01
C ASN A 111 -0.86 -8.50 -14.60
N PHE A 112 -1.75 -9.22 -13.91
CA PHE A 112 -1.55 -9.61 -12.51
C PHE A 112 -0.27 -10.41 -12.30
N ASN A 113 0.01 -11.38 -13.16
CA ASN A 113 1.21 -12.20 -13.05
C ASN A 113 2.49 -11.38 -13.21
N ALA A 114 2.52 -10.44 -14.16
CA ALA A 114 3.68 -9.56 -14.36
C ALA A 114 3.93 -8.66 -13.13
N ILE A 115 2.88 -8.09 -12.54
CA ILE A 115 2.98 -7.29 -11.32
C ILE A 115 3.49 -8.16 -10.15
N ILE A 116 2.99 -9.39 -10.00
CA ILE A 116 3.41 -10.32 -8.96
C ILE A 116 4.88 -10.74 -9.12
N ASP A 117 5.34 -10.93 -10.34
CA ASP A 117 6.75 -11.26 -10.59
C ASP A 117 7.66 -10.09 -10.22
N LEU A 118 7.25 -8.84 -10.49
CA LEU A 118 7.98 -7.66 -10.01
C LEU A 118 8.02 -7.58 -8.49
N LEU A 119 6.93 -7.94 -7.79
CA LEU A 119 6.93 -8.05 -6.32
C LEU A 119 8.01 -9.00 -5.81
N LYS A 120 8.20 -10.15 -6.45
CA LYS A 120 9.20 -11.15 -6.03
C LYS A 120 10.64 -10.69 -6.27
N HIS A 121 10.86 -9.85 -7.28
CA HIS A 121 12.18 -9.35 -7.67
C HIS A 121 12.61 -8.06 -6.96
N ASP A 122 11.75 -7.47 -6.12
CA ASP A 122 12.12 -6.27 -5.35
C ASP A 122 13.32 -6.58 -4.43
N LYS A 123 14.34 -5.71 -4.49
CA LYS A 123 15.59 -5.81 -3.73
C LYS A 123 15.41 -5.80 -2.20
N LYS A 124 14.23 -5.40 -1.72
CA LYS A 124 13.85 -5.41 -0.30
C LYS A 124 13.47 -6.81 0.21
N ASN A 125 13.34 -7.80 -0.67
CA ASN A 125 12.98 -9.15 -0.29
C ASN A 125 14.15 -9.85 0.41
N VAL A 126 13.93 -10.26 1.64
CA VAL A 126 14.88 -11.07 2.41
C VAL A 126 14.64 -12.54 2.03
N ASN A 127 15.63 -13.20 1.45
CA ASN A 127 15.56 -14.61 1.02
C ASN A 127 14.45 -14.92 -0.01
N GLY A 128 14.11 -13.97 -0.90
CA GLY A 128 13.09 -14.17 -1.94
C GLY A 128 11.64 -14.14 -1.41
N GLN A 129 11.43 -13.73 -0.16
CA GLN A 129 10.11 -13.57 0.42
C GLN A 129 9.71 -12.10 0.48
N VAL A 130 8.52 -11.81 -0.05
CA VAL A 130 7.89 -10.49 0.03
C VAL A 130 7.33 -10.29 1.42
N ASN A 131 7.72 -9.19 2.07
CA ASN A 131 7.24 -8.81 3.39
C ASN A 131 6.28 -7.63 3.28
N PHE A 132 5.12 -7.75 3.92
CA PHE A 132 4.10 -6.72 3.94
C PHE A 132 4.00 -6.07 5.31
N VAL A 133 3.58 -4.82 5.31
CA VAL A 133 3.07 -4.14 6.50
C VAL A 133 1.56 -4.17 6.41
N LEU A 134 0.89 -4.83 7.34
CA LEU A 134 -0.56 -4.97 7.37
C LEU A 134 -1.14 -4.36 8.64
N LEU A 135 -2.42 -3.98 8.60
CA LEU A 135 -3.12 -3.28 9.67
C LEU A 135 -4.05 -4.22 10.43
N ASN A 136 -4.00 -4.21 11.76
CA ASN A 136 -5.07 -4.73 12.63
C ASN A 136 -6.16 -3.67 12.82
N ASP A 137 -5.73 -2.40 12.96
CA ASP A 137 -6.57 -1.19 13.01
C ASP A 137 -5.76 0.01 12.50
N TYR A 138 -6.34 1.22 12.48
CA TYR A 138 -5.68 2.45 12.01
C TYR A 138 -4.41 2.81 12.79
N GLU A 139 -4.30 2.39 14.04
CA GLU A 139 -3.13 2.65 14.91
C GLU A 139 -2.39 1.37 15.30
N ASP A 140 -2.84 0.22 14.81
CA ASP A 140 -2.26 -1.08 15.11
C ASP A 140 -1.90 -1.82 13.81
N PHE A 141 -0.70 -2.40 13.75
CA PHE A 141 -0.15 -2.98 12.53
C PHE A 141 0.80 -4.13 12.85
N GLU A 142 0.93 -5.02 11.90
CA GLU A 142 1.92 -6.09 11.90
C GLU A 142 2.94 -5.90 10.78
N LEU A 143 4.21 -6.20 11.12
CA LEU A 143 5.34 -6.12 10.20
C LEU A 143 5.70 -7.50 9.67
N ASP A 144 6.35 -7.51 8.51
CA ASP A 144 6.93 -8.70 7.91
C ASP A 144 5.91 -9.83 7.66
N CYS A 145 4.62 -9.45 7.42
CA CYS A 145 3.54 -10.39 7.13
C CYS A 145 3.79 -11.13 5.81
N LYS A 146 3.45 -12.43 5.77
CA LYS A 146 3.53 -13.26 4.58
C LYS A 146 2.15 -13.36 3.92
N VAL A 147 2.13 -13.20 2.61
CA VAL A 147 0.90 -13.22 1.82
C VAL A 147 1.06 -14.19 0.66
N SER A 148 0.04 -15.02 0.42
CA SER A 148 0.03 -15.92 -0.73
C SER A 148 -0.24 -15.16 -2.04
N THR A 149 0.25 -15.69 -3.15
CA THR A 149 0.03 -15.13 -4.48
C THR A 149 -1.47 -15.03 -4.80
N GLU A 150 -2.24 -16.03 -4.41
CA GLU A 150 -3.69 -16.08 -4.64
C GLU A 150 -4.40 -14.92 -3.95
N LEU A 151 -4.00 -14.61 -2.71
CA LEU A 151 -4.60 -13.52 -1.95
C LEU A 151 -4.20 -12.14 -2.52
N ILE A 152 -2.99 -12.01 -3.08
CA ILE A 152 -2.59 -10.81 -3.81
C ILE A 152 -3.48 -10.62 -5.05
N VAL A 153 -3.74 -11.67 -5.83
CA VAL A 153 -4.67 -11.61 -6.97
C VAL A 153 -6.08 -11.19 -6.53
N GLU A 154 -6.57 -11.73 -5.41
CA GLU A 154 -7.86 -11.32 -4.86
C GLU A 154 -7.89 -9.83 -4.51
N SER A 155 -6.81 -9.28 -3.97
CA SER A 155 -6.72 -7.85 -3.65
C SER A 155 -6.80 -6.96 -4.89
N PHE A 156 -6.18 -7.37 -6.02
CA PHE A 156 -6.31 -6.67 -7.29
C PHE A 156 -7.73 -6.69 -7.83
N LYS A 157 -8.41 -7.84 -7.73
CA LYS A 157 -9.82 -7.96 -8.11
C LYS A 157 -10.70 -7.07 -7.24
N PHE A 158 -10.46 -7.05 -5.93
CA PHE A 158 -11.18 -6.16 -5.00
C PHE A 158 -10.98 -4.69 -5.35
N TYR A 159 -9.76 -4.27 -5.67
CA TYR A 159 -9.50 -2.90 -6.11
C TYR A 159 -10.30 -2.55 -7.37
N ASN A 160 -10.41 -3.48 -8.31
CA ASN A 160 -11.13 -3.28 -9.58
C ASN A 160 -12.67 -3.18 -9.43
N LEU A 161 -13.28 -3.76 -8.37
CA LEU A 161 -14.72 -3.64 -8.09
C LEU A 161 -15.10 -2.19 -7.77
#